data_0cc94b6f3aece5655dc9fb76a1a2eb40
#
_entry.id   0cc94b6f3aece5655dc9fb76a1a2eb40
#
_cell.length_a   1.000
_cell.length_b   1.000
_cell.length_c   1.000
_cell.angle_alpha   90.00
_cell.angle_beta   90.00
_cell.angle_gamma   90.00
#
_symmetry.space_group_name_H-M   'P 1'
#
loop_
_entity.id
_entity.type
_entity.pdbx_description
1 polymer ?
#
loop_
_entity_poly.entity_id
_entity_poly.type
_entity_poly.pdbx_seq_one_letter_code
_entity_poly.pdbx_strand_id
1 'polypeptide(L)'
;MALQMKAVLQDKPGGVDELYIGMTARPQPADNEVLVKIHYFALNRMDILQREGKYPLPPEAGPILGVEMSGTIVELGSHARRFKVGDHVFGLMYGGAYAQYATIDEQSALPVNSLSIDMAASLLECWYTAYQAVHYIGALQKGEDILIHAAAGGVGTAAIQLAHMAGARRIFVTAGSSDKLEYCRKLGATHLINYHEQKFKDVVLEETEGRGVDVVCDYLLASYFADNIE
;
A
#
# COMPACT_ATOMS: atom_id res chain seq x y z
N MET A 1 36.90 3.81 -3.43
CA MET A 1 35.91 4.46 -2.57
C MET A 1 34.52 3.95 -2.98
N ALA A 2 33.66 3.61 -2.00
CA ALA A 2 32.28 3.21 -2.32
C ALA A 2 31.55 4.36 -3.03
N LEU A 3 30.76 4.01 -4.06
CA LEU A 3 29.92 4.98 -4.72
C LEU A 3 28.91 5.58 -3.74
N GLN A 4 28.64 6.87 -3.88
CA GLN A 4 27.71 7.59 -3.00
C GLN A 4 26.42 7.88 -3.75
N MET A 5 25.32 7.99 -3.00
CA MET A 5 24.00 8.37 -3.51
C MET A 5 23.28 9.33 -2.56
N LYS A 6 22.32 10.10 -3.08
CA LYS A 6 21.40 10.88 -2.26
C LYS A 6 20.27 9.99 -1.75
N ALA A 7 19.87 10.22 -0.49
CA ALA A 7 18.70 9.59 0.11
C ALA A 7 18.02 10.57 1.08
N VAL A 8 16.77 10.30 1.40
CA VAL A 8 16.08 10.93 2.53
C VAL A 8 16.50 10.16 3.79
N LEU A 9 17.14 10.86 4.69
CA LEU A 9 17.71 10.31 5.93
C LEU A 9 17.01 10.89 7.15
N GLN A 10 17.11 10.18 8.26
CA GLN A 10 16.75 10.65 9.60
C GLN A 10 17.72 10.09 10.61
N ASP A 11 18.09 10.87 11.64
CA ASP A 11 19.03 10.44 12.67
C ASP A 11 18.31 9.79 13.87
N LYS A 12 17.06 10.13 14.09
CA LYS A 12 16.21 9.62 15.18
C LYS A 12 14.73 9.63 14.77
N PRO A 13 13.88 8.80 15.36
CA PRO A 13 12.44 8.88 15.17
C PRO A 13 11.87 10.25 15.56
N GLY A 14 10.89 10.74 14.78
CA GLY A 14 10.27 12.04 15.09
C GLY A 14 9.35 12.58 14.01
N GLY A 15 9.14 13.89 14.02
CA GLY A 15 8.32 14.62 13.07
C GLY A 15 8.97 14.76 11.68
N VAL A 16 8.29 15.46 10.78
CA VAL A 16 8.79 15.70 9.41
C VAL A 16 10.11 16.47 9.40
N ASP A 17 10.35 17.30 10.40
CA ASP A 17 11.57 18.12 10.52
C ASP A 17 12.84 17.28 10.81
N GLU A 18 12.69 16.01 11.17
CA GLU A 18 13.81 15.08 11.32
C GLU A 18 14.31 14.52 9.98
N LEU A 19 13.56 14.75 8.88
CA LEU A 19 13.95 14.29 7.55
C LEU A 19 14.85 15.31 6.85
N TYR A 20 15.93 14.81 6.29
CA TYR A 20 16.83 15.62 5.46
C TYR A 20 17.38 14.83 4.25
N ILE A 21 17.79 15.54 3.21
CA ILE A 21 18.48 14.93 2.06
C ILE A 21 19.97 14.87 2.39
N GLY A 22 20.51 13.65 2.46
CA GLY A 22 21.92 13.41 2.75
C GLY A 22 22.58 12.50 1.74
N MET A 23 23.89 12.32 1.89
CA MET A 23 24.72 11.38 1.11
C MET A 23 24.94 10.12 1.93
N THR A 24 24.76 8.95 1.29
CA THR A 24 25.01 7.65 1.89
C THR A 24 25.67 6.73 0.86
N ALA A 25 26.21 5.59 1.31
CA ALA A 25 26.78 4.61 0.40
C ALA A 25 25.70 4.01 -0.51
N ARG A 26 25.98 3.97 -1.83
CA ARG A 26 25.14 3.23 -2.78
C ARG A 26 25.20 1.74 -2.43
N PRO A 27 24.07 1.04 -2.30
CA PRO A 27 24.07 -0.38 -2.00
C PRO A 27 24.65 -1.21 -3.15
N GLN A 28 25.12 -2.40 -2.83
CA GLN A 28 25.56 -3.42 -3.77
C GLN A 28 24.53 -4.57 -3.75
N PRO A 29 24.10 -5.09 -4.89
CA PRO A 29 23.15 -6.20 -4.89
C PRO A 29 23.80 -7.47 -4.35
N ALA A 30 23.11 -8.17 -3.46
CA ALA A 30 23.45 -9.53 -3.07
C ALA A 30 23.21 -10.50 -4.24
N ASP A 31 23.57 -11.78 -4.07
CA ASP A 31 23.58 -12.76 -5.17
C ASP A 31 22.28 -12.85 -5.96
N ASN A 32 21.13 -12.82 -5.30
CA ASN A 32 19.81 -12.92 -5.94
C ASN A 32 19.09 -11.56 -6.08
N GLU A 33 19.77 -10.48 -5.78
CA GLU A 33 19.21 -9.13 -5.89
C GLU A 33 19.56 -8.44 -7.20
N VAL A 34 18.77 -7.44 -7.50
CA VAL A 34 19.06 -6.45 -8.56
C VAL A 34 19.19 -5.07 -7.95
N LEU A 35 20.09 -4.26 -8.48
CA LEU A 35 20.23 -2.86 -8.10
C LEU A 35 19.38 -2.02 -9.07
N VAL A 36 18.45 -1.28 -8.52
CA VAL A 36 17.54 -0.42 -9.26
C VAL A 36 17.92 1.04 -9.07
N LYS A 37 18.09 1.78 -10.18
CA LYS A 37 18.05 3.23 -10.18
C LYS A 37 16.61 3.67 -10.10
N ILE A 38 16.22 4.23 -8.97
CA ILE A 38 14.83 4.61 -8.68
C ILE A 38 14.46 5.86 -9.49
N HIS A 39 13.31 5.80 -10.16
CA HIS A 39 12.68 6.94 -10.84
C HIS A 39 11.55 7.53 -10.00
N TYR A 40 10.73 6.65 -9.40
CA TYR A 40 9.60 7.02 -8.55
C TYR A 40 9.50 6.08 -7.35
N PHE A 41 9.03 6.60 -6.26
CA PHE A 41 8.59 5.86 -5.08
C PHE A 41 7.28 6.45 -4.56
N ALA A 42 6.49 5.67 -3.85
CA ALA A 42 5.27 6.17 -3.22
C ALA A 42 5.46 6.44 -1.73
N LEU A 43 4.54 7.21 -1.18
CA LEU A 43 4.47 7.55 0.24
C LEU A 43 3.31 6.77 0.87
N ASN A 44 3.62 5.98 1.87
CA ASN A 44 2.66 5.13 2.55
C ASN A 44 2.48 5.52 4.03
N ARG A 45 1.34 5.16 4.62
CA ARG A 45 1.08 5.43 6.04
C ARG A 45 2.10 4.77 6.95
N MET A 46 2.58 3.58 6.59
CA MET A 46 3.60 2.88 7.36
C MET A 46 4.93 3.62 7.40
N ASP A 47 5.33 4.33 6.33
CA ASP A 47 6.55 5.14 6.31
C ASP A 47 6.50 6.25 7.36
N ILE A 48 5.31 6.85 7.54
CA ILE A 48 5.08 7.87 8.57
C ILE A 48 5.22 7.26 9.96
N LEU A 49 4.62 6.11 10.20
CA LEU A 49 4.70 5.40 11.48
C LEU A 49 6.13 4.94 11.76
N GLN A 50 6.86 4.48 10.75
CA GLN A 50 8.28 4.12 10.85
C GLN A 50 9.12 5.33 11.20
N ARG A 51 8.95 6.45 10.50
CA ARG A 51 9.62 7.71 10.81
C ARG A 51 9.40 8.13 12.27
N GLU A 52 8.18 7.96 12.79
CA GLU A 52 7.81 8.30 14.17
C GLU A 52 8.26 7.25 15.19
N GLY A 53 8.87 6.14 14.76
CA GLY A 53 9.27 5.03 15.66
C GLY A 53 8.12 4.20 16.21
N LYS A 54 6.95 4.26 15.55
CA LYS A 54 5.71 3.59 15.98
C LYS A 54 5.41 2.31 15.18
N TYR A 55 6.27 1.95 14.23
CA TYR A 55 6.11 0.76 13.40
C TYR A 55 7.22 -0.24 13.69
N PRO A 56 6.90 -1.49 14.05
CA PRO A 56 7.91 -2.52 14.27
C PRO A 56 8.53 -2.89 12.91
N LEU A 57 9.84 -2.65 12.80
CA LEU A 57 10.58 -2.96 11.57
C LEU A 57 11.01 -4.41 11.55
N PRO A 58 10.91 -5.11 10.41
CA PRO A 58 11.56 -6.39 10.24
C PRO A 58 13.09 -6.22 10.26
N PRO A 59 13.85 -7.26 10.65
CA PRO A 59 15.31 -7.18 10.75
C PRO A 59 16.01 -6.76 9.43
N GLU A 60 15.39 -7.05 8.31
CA GLU A 60 15.88 -6.74 6.95
C GLU A 60 15.70 -5.27 6.57
N ALA A 61 14.86 -4.53 7.29
CA ALA A 61 14.63 -3.12 7.02
C ALA A 61 15.87 -2.28 7.37
N GLY A 62 16.41 -1.62 6.36
CA GLY A 62 17.46 -0.63 6.54
C GLY A 62 16.93 0.69 7.14
N PRO A 63 17.83 1.64 7.41
CA PRO A 63 17.46 2.92 8.03
C PRO A 63 16.72 3.89 7.08
N ILE A 64 16.76 3.65 5.78
CA ILE A 64 16.13 4.51 4.77
C ILE A 64 14.67 4.08 4.60
N LEU A 65 13.77 5.04 4.67
CA LEU A 65 12.32 4.83 4.51
C LEU A 65 11.93 4.44 3.08
N GLY A 66 10.65 4.08 2.92
CA GLY A 66 10.04 3.80 1.63
C GLY A 66 10.04 2.32 1.28
N VAL A 67 8.85 1.77 1.04
CA VAL A 67 8.64 0.32 0.85
C VAL A 67 8.28 -0.07 -0.57
N GLU A 68 8.01 0.88 -1.46
CA GLU A 68 7.74 0.59 -2.86
C GLU A 68 8.36 1.61 -3.81
N MET A 69 8.77 1.14 -4.96
CA MET A 69 9.44 1.97 -5.96
C MET A 69 9.24 1.42 -7.37
N SER A 70 9.57 2.25 -8.36
CA SER A 70 9.81 1.85 -9.73
C SER A 70 11.10 2.47 -10.26
N GLY A 71 11.76 1.79 -11.18
CA GLY A 71 13.03 2.27 -11.71
C GLY A 71 13.60 1.36 -12.79
N THR A 72 14.88 1.58 -13.08
CA THR A 72 15.65 0.83 -14.07
C THR A 72 16.72 -0.01 -13.39
N ILE A 73 16.81 -1.27 -13.73
CA ILE A 73 17.90 -2.15 -13.26
C ILE A 73 19.23 -1.68 -13.85
N VAL A 74 20.21 -1.44 -13.00
CA VAL A 74 21.55 -0.97 -13.40
C VAL A 74 22.66 -1.96 -13.06
N GLU A 75 22.40 -2.95 -12.19
CA GLU A 75 23.37 -3.97 -11.82
C GLU A 75 22.61 -5.24 -11.34
N LEU A 76 23.22 -6.40 -11.54
CA LEU A 76 22.65 -7.71 -11.16
C LEU A 76 23.59 -8.38 -10.15
N GLY A 77 23.04 -9.05 -9.17
CA GLY A 77 23.76 -9.99 -8.32
C GLY A 77 24.23 -11.21 -9.11
N SER A 78 25.19 -11.93 -8.55
CA SER A 78 25.89 -13.03 -9.24
C SER A 78 24.98 -14.18 -9.68
N HIS A 79 23.82 -14.39 -9.00
CA HIS A 79 22.84 -15.42 -9.27
C HIS A 79 21.51 -14.87 -9.83
N ALA A 80 21.34 -13.58 -9.95
CA ALA A 80 20.13 -12.99 -10.56
C ALA A 80 20.05 -13.32 -12.06
N ARG A 81 18.91 -13.85 -12.50
CA ARG A 81 18.70 -14.35 -13.89
C ARG A 81 17.37 -13.93 -14.49
N ARG A 82 16.44 -13.41 -13.68
CA ARG A 82 15.08 -13.10 -14.11
C ARG A 82 15.01 -11.85 -14.98
N PHE A 83 15.94 -10.94 -14.78
CA PHE A 83 16.01 -9.65 -15.45
C PHE A 83 17.38 -9.40 -16.08
N LYS A 84 17.49 -8.33 -16.84
CA LYS A 84 18.74 -7.78 -17.38
C LYS A 84 18.90 -6.30 -17.07
N VAL A 85 20.12 -5.80 -17.13
CA VAL A 85 20.41 -4.37 -17.04
C VAL A 85 19.63 -3.61 -18.12
N GLY A 86 18.97 -2.52 -17.74
CA GLY A 86 18.10 -1.71 -18.58
C GLY A 86 16.60 -2.05 -18.45
N ASP A 87 16.22 -3.16 -17.85
CA ASP A 87 14.81 -3.48 -17.64
C ASP A 87 14.17 -2.50 -16.64
N HIS A 88 12.93 -2.12 -16.92
CA HIS A 88 12.09 -1.32 -16.01
C HIS A 88 11.31 -2.23 -15.09
N VAL A 89 11.47 -2.01 -13.81
CA VAL A 89 10.82 -2.80 -12.75
C VAL A 89 10.17 -1.93 -11.70
N PHE A 90 9.23 -2.51 -10.98
CA PHE A 90 8.68 -1.99 -9.75
C PHE A 90 8.64 -3.10 -8.70
N GLY A 91 8.60 -2.76 -7.43
CA GLY A 91 8.67 -3.78 -6.39
C GLY A 91 8.31 -3.26 -5.01
N LEU A 92 7.89 -4.20 -4.15
CA LEU A 92 7.70 -4.01 -2.72
C LEU A 92 8.94 -4.50 -1.99
N MET A 93 9.42 -3.69 -1.05
CA MET A 93 10.69 -3.93 -0.35
C MET A 93 10.55 -3.61 1.15
N TYR A 94 11.51 -4.03 1.96
CA TYR A 94 11.49 -3.80 3.42
C TYR A 94 11.81 -2.35 3.81
N GLY A 95 12.35 -1.56 2.90
CA GLY A 95 12.75 -0.17 3.07
C GLY A 95 13.75 0.24 2.01
N GLY A 96 14.18 1.51 2.00
CA GLY A 96 15.24 1.98 1.10
C GLY A 96 14.77 2.71 -0.15
N ALA A 97 13.45 2.79 -0.40
CA ALA A 97 12.96 3.42 -1.63
C ALA A 97 13.13 4.94 -1.66
N TYR A 98 13.29 5.62 -0.52
CA TYR A 98 13.50 7.07 -0.49
C TYR A 98 14.96 7.45 -0.81
N ALA A 99 15.52 6.86 -1.86
CA ALA A 99 16.89 7.03 -2.30
C ALA A 99 17.01 7.02 -3.84
N GLN A 100 18.19 7.34 -4.35
CA GLN A 100 18.46 7.26 -5.79
C GLN A 100 18.60 5.81 -6.29
N TYR A 101 19.03 4.89 -5.41
CA TYR A 101 19.23 3.48 -5.73
C TYR A 101 18.79 2.62 -4.53
N ALA A 102 18.25 1.45 -4.83
CA ALA A 102 17.99 0.41 -3.84
C ALA A 102 18.21 -0.97 -4.45
N THR A 103 18.49 -1.95 -3.60
CA THR A 103 18.50 -3.37 -3.98
C THR A 103 17.17 -4.01 -3.65
N ILE A 104 16.75 -4.96 -4.47
CA ILE A 104 15.56 -5.76 -4.27
C ILE A 104 15.82 -7.18 -4.78
N ASP A 105 15.33 -8.19 -4.05
CA ASP A 105 15.33 -9.56 -4.53
C ASP A 105 14.61 -9.66 -5.88
N GLU A 106 15.20 -10.33 -6.85
CA GLU A 106 14.61 -10.42 -8.20
C GLU A 106 13.21 -11.07 -8.21
N GLN A 107 12.87 -11.89 -7.21
CA GLN A 107 11.54 -12.50 -7.10
C GLN A 107 10.48 -11.50 -6.58
N SER A 108 10.90 -10.48 -5.84
CA SER A 108 10.03 -9.40 -5.34
C SER A 108 9.87 -8.27 -6.35
N ALA A 109 10.64 -8.25 -7.42
CA ALA A 109 10.52 -7.29 -8.51
C ALA A 109 9.56 -7.78 -9.59
N LEU A 110 8.78 -6.86 -10.16
CA LEU A 110 7.85 -7.10 -11.27
C LEU A 110 8.22 -6.21 -12.47
N PRO A 111 8.05 -6.71 -13.71
CA PRO A 111 8.30 -5.89 -14.90
C PRO A 111 7.20 -4.85 -15.09
N VAL A 112 7.55 -3.64 -15.47
CA VAL A 112 6.60 -2.52 -15.68
C VAL A 112 5.66 -2.74 -16.87
N ASN A 113 5.95 -3.59 -17.80
CA ASN A 113 5.10 -3.95 -18.95
C ASN A 113 4.34 -2.75 -19.57
N SER A 114 2.98 -2.80 -19.53
CA SER A 114 2.08 -1.78 -20.10
C SER A 114 1.75 -0.61 -19.17
N LEU A 115 2.22 -0.63 -17.93
CA LEU A 115 2.00 0.47 -16.98
C LEU A 115 2.95 1.63 -17.28
N SER A 116 2.56 2.85 -16.90
CA SER A 116 3.53 3.93 -16.81
C SER A 116 4.40 3.73 -15.56
N ILE A 117 5.66 4.13 -15.62
CA ILE A 117 6.63 3.84 -14.57
C ILE A 117 6.31 4.57 -13.25
N ASP A 118 5.66 5.73 -13.32
CA ASP A 118 5.15 6.49 -12.18
C ASP A 118 3.98 5.79 -11.49
N MET A 119 3.00 5.29 -12.26
CA MET A 119 1.89 4.50 -11.71
C MET A 119 2.38 3.22 -11.04
N ALA A 120 3.32 2.52 -11.67
CA ALA A 120 3.87 1.27 -11.15
C ALA A 120 4.47 1.43 -9.74
N ALA A 121 5.05 2.59 -9.43
CA ALA A 121 5.68 2.87 -8.13
C ALA A 121 4.71 2.89 -6.93
N SER A 122 3.40 3.01 -7.16
CA SER A 122 2.39 3.20 -6.10
C SER A 122 1.36 2.08 -6.02
N LEU A 123 1.64 0.94 -6.67
CA LEU A 123 0.65 -0.13 -6.75
C LEU A 123 0.73 -1.13 -5.60
N LEU A 124 1.94 -1.56 -5.21
CA LEU A 124 2.06 -2.81 -4.49
C LEU A 124 1.61 -2.72 -3.05
N GLU A 125 2.00 -1.69 -2.31
CA GLU A 125 1.66 -1.57 -0.89
C GLU A 125 0.14 -1.57 -0.66
N CYS A 126 -0.58 -0.72 -1.36
CA CYS A 126 -2.03 -0.60 -1.20
C CYS A 126 -2.81 -1.71 -1.88
N TRP A 127 -2.45 -2.09 -3.11
CA TRP A 127 -3.22 -3.06 -3.86
C TRP A 127 -3.01 -4.50 -3.40
N TYR A 128 -1.80 -4.89 -2.97
CA TYR A 128 -1.58 -6.21 -2.38
C TYR A 128 -2.32 -6.35 -1.06
N THR A 129 -2.26 -5.33 -0.22
CA THR A 129 -3.01 -5.31 1.05
C THR A 129 -4.52 -5.43 0.79
N ALA A 130 -5.06 -4.64 -0.14
CA ALA A 130 -6.47 -4.71 -0.50
C ALA A 130 -6.85 -6.07 -1.12
N TYR A 131 -6.02 -6.60 -2.01
CA TYR A 131 -6.26 -7.90 -2.65
C TYR A 131 -6.30 -9.04 -1.62
N GLN A 132 -5.34 -9.05 -0.68
CA GLN A 132 -5.34 -10.02 0.40
C GLN A 132 -6.59 -9.90 1.27
N ALA A 133 -6.98 -8.67 1.65
CA ALA A 133 -8.14 -8.43 2.48
C ALA A 133 -9.45 -8.87 1.80
N VAL A 134 -9.65 -8.49 0.53
CA VAL A 134 -10.92 -8.73 -0.19
C VAL A 134 -11.01 -10.17 -0.71
N HIS A 135 -9.94 -10.69 -1.33
CA HIS A 135 -10.01 -11.97 -2.05
C HIS A 135 -9.41 -13.13 -1.27
N TYR A 136 -8.28 -12.96 -0.60
CA TYR A 136 -7.57 -14.07 0.05
C TYR A 136 -8.15 -14.39 1.42
N ILE A 137 -8.36 -13.36 2.25
CA ILE A 137 -8.83 -13.50 3.63
C ILE A 137 -10.36 -13.39 3.68
N GLY A 138 -10.90 -12.31 3.09
CA GLY A 138 -12.35 -12.06 3.03
C GLY A 138 -13.09 -13.02 2.10
N ALA A 139 -12.38 -13.61 1.12
CA ALA A 139 -12.92 -14.56 0.13
C ALA A 139 -14.22 -14.07 -0.55
N LEU A 140 -14.34 -12.76 -0.76
CA LEU A 140 -15.53 -12.10 -1.30
C LEU A 140 -16.01 -12.76 -2.59
N GLN A 141 -17.28 -13.15 -2.62
CA GLN A 141 -17.92 -13.77 -3.77
C GLN A 141 -18.83 -12.80 -4.51
N LYS A 142 -19.08 -13.09 -5.78
CA LYS A 142 -20.05 -12.34 -6.58
C LYS A 142 -21.44 -12.36 -5.92
N GLY A 143 -22.03 -11.18 -5.78
CA GLY A 143 -23.35 -11.02 -5.18
C GLY A 143 -23.37 -10.88 -3.67
N GLU A 144 -22.23 -10.95 -2.99
CA GLU A 144 -22.07 -10.67 -1.57
C GLU A 144 -21.99 -9.16 -1.29
N ASP A 145 -22.15 -8.81 -0.02
CA ASP A 145 -22.08 -7.44 0.48
C ASP A 145 -20.77 -7.27 1.26
N ILE A 146 -20.13 -6.11 1.10
CA ILE A 146 -18.87 -5.78 1.78
C ILE A 146 -18.94 -4.41 2.43
N LEU A 147 -18.36 -4.29 3.64
CA LEU A 147 -18.11 -3.04 4.33
C LEU A 147 -16.61 -2.73 4.33
N ILE A 148 -16.24 -1.53 3.91
CA ILE A 148 -14.85 -1.07 3.85
C ILE A 148 -14.71 0.18 4.71
N HIS A 149 -13.95 0.07 5.80
CA HIS A 149 -13.60 1.21 6.64
C HIS A 149 -12.42 1.99 6.09
N ALA A 150 -12.26 3.27 6.52
CA ALA A 150 -11.23 4.19 6.01
C ALA A 150 -11.14 4.21 4.48
N ALA A 151 -12.27 4.13 3.81
CA ALA A 151 -12.42 3.78 2.41
C ALA A 151 -11.76 4.76 1.43
N ALA A 152 -11.55 6.03 1.82
CA ALA A 152 -10.87 7.03 1.01
C ALA A 152 -9.33 7.00 1.16
N GLY A 153 -8.77 6.07 1.95
CA GLY A 153 -7.34 5.83 2.03
C GLY A 153 -6.83 4.96 0.86
N GLY A 154 -5.51 4.83 0.72
CA GLY A 154 -4.90 4.08 -0.39
C GLY A 154 -5.42 2.64 -0.48
N VAL A 155 -5.40 1.88 0.64
CA VAL A 155 -5.92 0.51 0.69
C VAL A 155 -7.43 0.48 0.45
N GLY A 156 -8.20 1.40 1.05
CA GLY A 156 -9.65 1.46 0.91
C GLY A 156 -10.09 1.71 -0.53
N THR A 157 -9.44 2.64 -1.24
CA THR A 157 -9.74 2.93 -2.65
C THR A 157 -9.43 1.75 -3.58
N ALA A 158 -8.38 1.00 -3.31
CA ALA A 158 -8.07 -0.24 -4.01
C ALA A 158 -9.12 -1.33 -3.69
N ALA A 159 -9.51 -1.49 -2.41
CA ALA A 159 -10.51 -2.46 -1.99
C ALA A 159 -11.89 -2.23 -2.63
N ILE A 160 -12.33 -0.96 -2.75
CA ILE A 160 -13.57 -0.63 -3.46
C ILE A 160 -13.54 -1.12 -4.90
N GLN A 161 -12.48 -0.84 -5.63
CA GLN A 161 -12.34 -1.23 -7.02
C GLN A 161 -12.28 -2.76 -7.17
N LEU A 162 -11.55 -3.45 -6.32
CA LEU A 162 -11.49 -4.91 -6.30
C LEU A 162 -12.85 -5.53 -5.99
N ALA A 163 -13.58 -5.01 -5.01
CA ALA A 163 -14.92 -5.48 -4.66
C ALA A 163 -15.91 -5.24 -5.82
N HIS A 164 -15.83 -4.09 -6.48
CA HIS A 164 -16.64 -3.78 -7.66
C HIS A 164 -16.35 -4.74 -8.82
N MET A 165 -15.08 -5.00 -9.10
CA MET A 165 -14.65 -5.96 -10.13
C MET A 165 -15.05 -7.40 -9.81
N ALA A 166 -15.08 -7.78 -8.53
CA ALA A 166 -15.55 -9.08 -8.07
C ALA A 166 -17.08 -9.25 -8.22
N GLY A 167 -17.81 -8.16 -8.47
CA GLY A 167 -19.26 -8.15 -8.63
C GLY A 167 -19.99 -8.21 -7.29
N ALA A 168 -19.43 -7.56 -6.25
CA ALA A 168 -20.14 -7.34 -4.99
C ALA A 168 -21.50 -6.68 -5.25
N ARG A 169 -22.53 -7.10 -4.51
CA ARG A 169 -23.89 -6.56 -4.65
C ARG A 169 -23.98 -5.16 -4.05
N ARG A 170 -23.49 -5.00 -2.82
CA ARG A 170 -23.41 -3.74 -2.10
C ARG A 170 -22.00 -3.53 -1.57
N ILE A 171 -21.51 -2.31 -1.75
CA ILE A 171 -20.20 -1.89 -1.26
C ILE A 171 -20.45 -0.71 -0.33
N PHE A 172 -20.52 -1.00 0.97
CA PHE A 172 -20.63 -0.01 2.03
C PHE A 172 -19.25 0.58 2.33
N VAL A 173 -19.18 1.90 2.47
CA VAL A 173 -17.91 2.58 2.76
C VAL A 173 -18.07 3.61 3.87
N THR A 174 -17.08 3.72 4.75
CA THR A 174 -17.02 4.76 5.76
C THR A 174 -15.92 5.75 5.49
N ALA A 175 -16.24 7.05 5.56
CA ALA A 175 -15.26 8.15 5.51
C ALA A 175 -15.77 9.35 6.31
N GLY A 176 -14.91 10.34 6.58
CA GLY A 176 -15.21 11.47 7.45
C GLY A 176 -15.64 12.74 6.73
N SER A 177 -15.91 12.72 5.42
CA SER A 177 -16.44 13.89 4.70
C SER A 177 -17.14 13.48 3.41
N SER A 178 -18.08 14.32 2.97
CA SER A 178 -18.85 14.13 1.74
C SER A 178 -17.95 14.04 0.49
N ASP A 179 -16.90 14.87 0.40
CA ASP A 179 -15.98 14.83 -0.75
C ASP A 179 -15.24 13.49 -0.85
N LYS A 180 -14.82 12.93 0.28
CA LYS A 180 -14.19 11.61 0.33
C LYS A 180 -15.16 10.50 -0.06
N LEU A 181 -16.39 10.58 0.40
CA LEU A 181 -17.45 9.62 0.06
C LEU A 181 -17.80 9.69 -1.43
N GLU A 182 -17.92 10.89 -1.98
CA GLU A 182 -18.15 11.08 -3.41
C GLU A 182 -16.99 10.51 -4.28
N TYR A 183 -15.76 10.66 -3.80
CA TYR A 183 -14.62 9.99 -4.45
C TYR A 183 -14.75 8.47 -4.41
N CYS A 184 -15.11 7.89 -3.25
CA CYS A 184 -15.37 6.45 -3.13
C CYS A 184 -16.50 5.99 -4.06
N ARG A 185 -17.57 6.78 -4.19
CA ARG A 185 -18.69 6.49 -5.11
C ARG A 185 -18.22 6.35 -6.56
N LYS A 186 -17.34 7.25 -7.00
CA LYS A 186 -16.76 7.19 -8.37
C LYS A 186 -15.93 5.92 -8.62
N LEU A 187 -15.40 5.31 -7.57
CA LEU A 187 -14.64 4.07 -7.63
C LEU A 187 -15.50 2.80 -7.58
N GLY A 188 -16.81 2.93 -7.31
CA GLY A 188 -17.75 1.81 -7.29
C GLY A 188 -18.47 1.56 -5.97
N ALA A 189 -18.24 2.39 -4.92
CA ALA A 189 -19.00 2.29 -3.69
C ALA A 189 -20.49 2.59 -3.92
N THR A 190 -21.37 1.79 -3.32
CA THR A 190 -22.83 1.89 -3.50
C THR A 190 -23.52 2.56 -2.29
N HIS A 191 -22.99 2.39 -1.09
CA HIS A 191 -23.54 2.93 0.17
C HIS A 191 -22.47 3.74 0.89
N LEU A 192 -22.77 5.01 1.13
CA LEU A 192 -21.82 6.00 1.61
C LEU A 192 -22.16 6.40 3.04
N ILE A 193 -21.27 6.21 3.98
CA ILE A 193 -21.52 6.44 5.41
C ILE A 193 -20.50 7.46 5.94
N ASN A 194 -21.01 8.65 6.30
CA ASN A 194 -20.23 9.62 7.05
C ASN A 194 -20.27 9.25 8.54
N TYR A 195 -19.17 8.75 9.06
CA TYR A 195 -19.09 8.28 10.45
C TYR A 195 -19.22 9.42 11.51
N HIS A 196 -19.21 10.68 11.09
CA HIS A 196 -19.52 11.83 11.96
C HIS A 196 -21.04 12.09 12.08
N GLU A 197 -21.84 11.56 11.15
CA GLU A 197 -23.27 11.83 11.04
C GLU A 197 -24.12 10.58 11.29
N GLN A 198 -23.59 9.40 11.00
CA GLN A 198 -24.30 8.13 11.02
C GLN A 198 -23.48 7.04 11.71
N LYS A 199 -24.14 6.14 12.40
CA LYS A 199 -23.53 4.88 12.85
C LYS A 199 -23.57 3.88 11.70
N PHE A 200 -22.42 3.40 11.28
CA PHE A 200 -22.31 2.49 10.12
C PHE A 200 -23.12 1.19 10.34
N LYS A 201 -23.12 0.66 11.55
CA LYS A 201 -23.88 -0.53 11.94
C LYS A 201 -25.38 -0.37 11.65
N ASP A 202 -25.97 0.75 12.08
CA ASP A 202 -27.41 0.99 11.90
C ASP A 202 -27.75 1.04 10.40
N VAL A 203 -26.94 1.76 9.61
CA VAL A 203 -27.11 1.85 8.14
C VAL A 203 -26.95 0.48 7.47
N VAL A 204 -25.93 -0.29 7.84
CA VAL A 204 -25.70 -1.63 7.28
C VAL A 204 -26.88 -2.56 7.59
N LEU A 205 -27.34 -2.60 8.84
CA LEU A 205 -28.44 -3.47 9.23
C LEU A 205 -29.75 -3.05 8.57
N GLU A 206 -30.04 -1.75 8.45
CA GLU A 206 -31.21 -1.24 7.75
C GLU A 206 -31.22 -1.66 6.28
N GLU A 207 -30.14 -1.39 5.55
CA GLU A 207 -30.01 -1.67 4.11
C GLU A 207 -29.94 -3.18 3.80
N THR A 208 -29.61 -4.00 4.79
CA THR A 208 -29.51 -5.47 4.65
C THR A 208 -30.66 -6.22 5.34
N GLU A 209 -31.70 -5.52 5.81
CA GLU A 209 -32.85 -6.10 6.51
C GLU A 209 -32.43 -6.95 7.74
N GLY A 210 -31.43 -6.46 8.47
CA GLY A 210 -30.89 -7.11 9.65
C GLY A 210 -29.86 -8.23 9.40
N ARG A 211 -29.51 -8.51 8.15
CA ARG A 211 -28.59 -9.61 7.80
C ARG A 211 -27.11 -9.28 8.05
N GLY A 212 -26.73 -8.00 7.91
CA GLY A 212 -25.34 -7.57 7.90
C GLY A 212 -24.65 -7.79 6.54
N VAL A 213 -23.33 -7.67 6.53
CA VAL A 213 -22.47 -7.89 5.34
C VAL A 213 -21.74 -9.23 5.44
N ASP A 214 -21.27 -9.72 4.29
CA ASP A 214 -20.53 -10.99 4.21
C ASP A 214 -19.04 -10.80 4.53
N VAL A 215 -18.48 -9.61 4.20
CA VAL A 215 -17.07 -9.27 4.43
C VAL A 215 -16.95 -7.88 5.04
N VAL A 216 -16.06 -7.74 6.02
CA VAL A 216 -15.65 -6.45 6.59
C VAL A 216 -14.16 -6.25 6.41
N CYS A 217 -13.76 -5.19 5.71
CA CYS A 217 -12.38 -4.73 5.63
C CYS A 217 -12.15 -3.63 6.67
N ASP A 218 -11.56 -3.99 7.81
CA ASP A 218 -11.29 -3.07 8.92
C ASP A 218 -9.79 -2.83 9.10
N TYR A 219 -9.36 -1.62 8.80
CA TYR A 219 -7.99 -1.15 8.98
C TYR A 219 -7.82 -0.26 10.23
N LEU A 220 -8.89 -0.10 11.05
CA LEU A 220 -8.94 0.77 12.23
C LEU A 220 -9.01 -0.01 13.54
N LEU A 221 -9.36 -1.29 13.47
CA LEU A 221 -9.41 -2.25 14.57
C LEU A 221 -10.25 -1.82 15.78
N ALA A 222 -9.65 -1.67 16.95
CA ALA A 222 -10.28 -1.64 18.26
C ALA A 222 -11.55 -0.76 18.38
N SER A 223 -11.63 0.36 17.68
CA SER A 223 -12.76 1.30 17.81
C SER A 223 -14.04 0.82 17.13
N TYR A 224 -13.95 -0.08 16.15
CA TYR A 224 -15.09 -0.57 15.36
C TYR A 224 -15.38 -2.05 15.55
N PHE A 225 -14.49 -2.76 16.25
CA PHE A 225 -14.57 -4.21 16.36
C PHE A 225 -15.92 -4.71 16.93
N ALA A 226 -16.44 -4.10 18.00
CA ALA A 226 -17.71 -4.49 18.59
C ALA A 226 -18.88 -4.33 17.61
N ASP A 227 -18.94 -3.19 16.91
CA ASP A 227 -20.01 -2.90 15.94
C ASP A 227 -19.87 -3.71 14.64
N ASN A 228 -18.69 -4.22 14.34
CA ASN A 228 -18.43 -5.05 13.15
C ASN A 228 -18.91 -6.51 13.32
N ILE A 229 -19.00 -7.02 14.56
CA ILE A 229 -19.35 -8.42 14.84
C ILE A 229 -20.81 -8.62 15.28
N GLU A 230 -21.56 -7.56 15.50
CA GLU A 230 -23.01 -7.61 15.76
C GLU A 230 -23.82 -7.62 14.46
#